data_c71a59ed6b0350e26ea53ed7aedc918a
#
_entry.id   c71a59ed6b0350e26ea53ed7aedc918a
#
_cell.length_a   1.000
_cell.length_b   1.000
_cell.length_c   1.000
_cell.angle_alpha   90.00
_cell.angle_beta   90.00
_cell.angle_gamma   90.00
#
_symmetry.space_group_name_H-M   'P 1'
#
loop_
_entity.id
_entity.type
_entity.pdbx_description
1 polymer ?
#
loop_
_entity_poly.entity_id
_entity_poly.type
_entity_poly.pdbx_seq_one_letter_code
_entity_poly.pdbx_strand_id
1 'polypeptide(L)'
;YSTIRLRHAYFNLDWGKSAVLVGQTWHPLFGDVSPQILNLSVGAPFQPFSRAPQIRYRYTNKNFQLTGAAVWQSQYTSQGINPDKPKESKKSHEYLKNGCIPEIYVGADYKKDGLLAGVGIELLSLKPRIHAWGANGDQYKINERITTLSYEAHAKYTHKAWFIAAKSVLGSNLTQASGLGGFGIKSVDEHTGEQKYTPIRFSSSWLNVVYGKKWKPGIFVGYAKNLGTSDALYAPDGTDAQVYGTGTNLDQLVTAGAEL
;
A
#
# COMPACT_ATOMS: atom_id res chain seq x y z
N TYR A 1 -0.25 -11.28 27.93
CA TYR A 1 0.59 -10.08 28.12
C TYR A 1 -0.05 -8.91 27.39
N SER A 2 -0.29 -7.78 28.13
CA SER A 2 -0.75 -6.53 27.54
C SER A 2 0.47 -5.78 26.99
N THR A 3 0.47 -5.47 25.71
CA THR A 3 1.55 -4.70 25.07
C THR A 3 1.08 -3.28 24.75
N ILE A 4 1.89 -2.29 25.04
CA ILE A 4 1.66 -0.91 24.60
C ILE A 4 2.08 -0.81 23.14
N ARG A 5 1.15 -0.36 22.27
CA ARG A 5 1.42 -0.13 20.86
C ARG A 5 1.41 1.36 20.55
N LEU A 6 2.57 1.88 20.16
CA LEU A 6 2.68 3.26 19.71
C LEU A 6 2.03 3.41 18.32
N ARG A 7 1.05 4.31 18.21
CA ARG A 7 0.37 4.58 16.93
C ARG A 7 0.98 5.76 16.18
N HIS A 8 1.19 6.86 16.91
CA HIS A 8 1.74 8.10 16.36
C HIS A 8 2.82 8.63 17.31
N ALA A 9 3.99 8.94 16.76
CA ALA A 9 5.08 9.63 17.44
C ALA A 9 5.91 10.33 16.36
N TYR A 10 5.76 11.64 16.23
CA TYR A 10 6.43 12.43 15.21
C TYR A 10 6.64 13.87 15.65
N PHE A 11 7.61 14.50 15.05
CA PHE A 11 7.79 15.95 15.05
C PHE A 11 7.25 16.51 13.74
N ASN A 12 6.61 17.67 13.82
CA ASN A 12 6.21 18.44 12.64
C ASN A 12 6.79 19.85 12.77
N LEU A 13 7.73 20.15 11.91
CA LEU A 13 8.35 21.47 11.80
C LEU A 13 7.65 22.22 10.67
N ASP A 14 7.02 23.35 10.98
CA ASP A 14 6.20 24.12 10.06
C ASP A 14 6.73 25.55 9.92
N TRP A 15 6.99 25.96 8.70
CA TRP A 15 7.45 27.31 8.32
C TRP A 15 6.42 28.04 7.45
N GLY A 16 5.15 27.70 7.60
CA GLY A 16 4.03 28.28 6.87
C GLY A 16 3.81 27.60 5.51
N LYS A 17 4.63 27.92 4.52
CA LYS A 17 4.50 27.27 3.19
C LYS A 17 5.16 25.89 3.12
N SER A 18 6.15 25.64 3.94
CA SER A 18 6.92 24.40 3.97
C SER A 18 6.78 23.72 5.33
N ALA A 19 6.64 22.42 5.35
CA ALA A 19 6.63 21.64 6.59
C ALA A 19 7.39 20.33 6.40
N VAL A 20 8.11 19.91 7.45
CA VAL A 20 8.81 18.63 7.52
C VAL A 20 8.27 17.86 8.70
N LEU A 21 7.80 16.65 8.44
CA LEU A 21 7.39 15.69 9.46
C LEU A 21 8.43 14.57 9.53
N VAL A 22 8.88 14.25 10.74
CA VAL A 22 9.80 13.14 11.02
C VAL A 22 9.24 12.28 12.13
N GLY A 23 9.07 11.00 11.88
CA GLY A 23 8.59 10.01 12.86
C GLY A 23 7.47 9.13 12.32
N GLN A 24 6.81 8.41 13.23
CA GLN A 24 5.77 7.45 12.88
C GLN A 24 4.39 8.09 12.85
N THR A 25 3.72 8.00 11.70
CA THR A 25 2.32 8.40 11.52
C THR A 25 1.69 7.69 10.32
N TRP A 26 0.50 8.12 9.91
CA TRP A 26 -0.17 7.57 8.74
C TRP A 26 0.70 7.63 7.49
N HIS A 27 0.71 6.53 6.75
CA HIS A 27 1.35 6.43 5.44
C HIS A 27 0.74 7.48 4.48
N PRO A 28 1.52 8.10 3.57
CA PRO A 28 0.99 9.10 2.64
C PRO A 28 -0.18 8.61 1.78
N LEU A 29 -0.19 7.35 1.34
CA LEU A 29 -1.31 6.75 0.60
C LEU A 29 -2.64 6.73 1.39
N PHE A 30 -2.61 6.70 2.73
CA PHE A 30 -3.80 6.90 3.54
C PHE A 30 -4.34 8.31 3.35
N GLY A 31 -3.44 9.32 3.37
CA GLY A 31 -3.71 10.71 3.07
C GLY A 31 -4.74 11.37 3.99
N ASP A 32 -5.29 12.49 3.51
CA ASP A 32 -6.30 13.30 4.18
C ASP A 32 -7.73 12.91 3.77
N VAL A 33 -7.89 11.89 2.91
CA VAL A 33 -9.18 11.38 2.42
C VAL A 33 -9.39 9.95 2.88
N SER A 34 -10.32 9.77 3.80
CA SER A 34 -10.74 8.47 4.33
C SER A 34 -12.25 8.44 4.49
N PRO A 35 -12.88 7.26 4.39
CA PRO A 35 -14.32 7.15 4.56
C PRO A 35 -14.71 7.34 6.02
N GLN A 36 -15.91 7.89 6.23
CA GLN A 36 -16.58 7.95 7.52
C GLN A 36 -17.49 6.74 7.66
N ILE A 37 -16.96 5.62 8.11
CA ILE A 37 -17.66 4.36 8.35
C ILE A 37 -17.15 3.70 9.63
N LEU A 38 -18.02 3.01 10.34
CA LEU A 38 -17.70 2.35 11.61
C LEU A 38 -17.21 0.91 11.40
N ASN A 39 -17.76 0.23 10.42
CA ASN A 39 -17.68 -1.22 10.31
C ASN A 39 -16.44 -1.76 9.57
N LEU A 40 -15.84 -1.01 8.68
CA LEU A 40 -14.70 -1.48 7.89
C LEU A 40 -13.44 -0.73 8.31
N SER A 41 -12.63 -1.19 9.22
CA SER A 41 -11.31 -0.61 9.58
C SER A 41 -10.84 0.57 8.69
N VAL A 42 -11.65 1.67 8.68
CA VAL A 42 -11.44 2.87 7.85
C VAL A 42 -11.43 2.55 6.33
N GLY A 43 -12.23 1.58 5.88
CA GLY A 43 -12.39 1.23 4.46
C GLY A 43 -11.40 0.22 3.89
N ALA A 44 -10.58 -0.43 4.73
CA ALA A 44 -9.70 -1.50 4.24
C ALA A 44 -10.52 -2.71 3.73
N PRO A 45 -10.08 -3.40 2.66
CA PRO A 45 -8.82 -3.21 1.92
C PRO A 45 -8.90 -2.18 0.78
N PHE A 46 -10.03 -1.47 0.61
CA PHE A 46 -10.22 -0.51 -0.47
C PHE A 46 -9.46 0.80 -0.22
N GLN A 47 -9.33 1.19 1.05
CA GLN A 47 -8.51 2.31 1.50
C GLN A 47 -7.14 1.79 1.93
N PRO A 48 -6.03 2.29 1.38
CA PRO A 48 -4.70 1.99 1.89
C PRO A 48 -4.60 2.35 3.37
N PHE A 49 -4.15 1.41 4.19
CA PHE A 49 -4.12 1.57 5.64
C PHE A 49 -2.78 1.09 6.20
N SER A 50 -1.94 2.05 6.62
CA SER A 50 -0.65 1.77 7.24
C SER A 50 -0.20 2.94 8.12
N ARG A 51 0.64 2.65 9.11
CA ARG A 51 1.41 3.64 9.88
C ARG A 51 2.86 3.22 9.86
N ALA A 52 3.73 4.17 9.58
CA ALA A 52 5.15 3.85 9.42
C ALA A 52 6.03 5.05 9.79
N PRO A 53 7.27 4.80 10.26
CA PRO A 53 8.29 5.83 10.37
C PRO A 53 8.57 6.44 9.02
N GLN A 54 8.68 7.75 8.95
CA GLN A 54 8.85 8.47 7.69
C GLN A 54 9.49 9.83 7.88
N ILE A 55 10.09 10.34 6.82
CA ILE A 55 10.41 11.75 6.62
C ILE A 55 9.50 12.22 5.50
N ARG A 56 8.67 13.24 5.78
CA ARG A 56 7.71 13.80 4.83
C ARG A 56 7.91 15.29 4.72
N TYR A 57 8.10 15.76 3.50
CA TYR A 57 8.12 17.19 3.17
C TYR A 57 6.80 17.57 2.52
N ARG A 58 6.23 18.70 2.92
CA ARG A 58 5.06 19.33 2.30
C ARG A 58 5.37 20.77 1.93
N TYR A 59 4.98 21.12 0.71
CA TYR A 59 5.02 22.51 0.24
C TYR A 59 3.60 22.94 -0.14
N THR A 60 3.11 24.02 0.47
CA THR A 60 1.76 24.54 0.25
C THR A 60 1.86 25.95 -0.35
N ASN A 61 1.22 26.15 -1.49
CA ASN A 61 1.12 27.46 -2.12
C ASN A 61 -0.33 27.71 -2.53
N LYS A 62 -1.00 28.67 -1.83
CA LYS A 62 -2.42 28.95 -1.99
C LYS A 62 -3.26 27.67 -1.83
N ASN A 63 -3.84 27.20 -2.93
CA ASN A 63 -4.72 26.04 -2.97
C ASN A 63 -4.00 24.70 -3.28
N PHE A 64 -2.73 24.76 -3.65
CA PHE A 64 -1.96 23.58 -4.05
C PHE A 64 -1.02 23.13 -2.93
N GLN A 65 -0.93 21.84 -2.73
CA GLN A 65 0.02 21.21 -1.83
C GLN A 65 0.77 20.10 -2.56
N LEU A 66 2.10 20.13 -2.49
CA LEU A 66 2.95 19.04 -2.95
C LEU A 66 3.48 18.28 -1.73
N THR A 67 3.52 16.97 -1.83
CA THR A 67 4.01 16.09 -0.77
C THR A 67 5.07 15.15 -1.33
N GLY A 68 6.21 15.05 -0.67
CA GLY A 68 7.22 14.03 -0.91
C GLY A 68 7.52 13.30 0.39
N ALA A 69 7.64 11.97 0.37
CA ALA A 69 7.96 11.21 1.57
C ALA A 69 8.87 10.01 1.28
N ALA A 70 9.77 9.74 2.23
CA ALA A 70 10.50 8.50 2.35
C ALA A 70 9.94 7.75 3.57
N VAL A 71 9.47 6.52 3.37
CA VAL A 71 8.73 5.73 4.37
C VAL A 71 9.46 4.41 4.63
N TRP A 72 9.56 4.01 5.90
CA TRP A 72 10.18 2.77 6.32
C TRP A 72 9.15 1.85 6.98
N GLN A 73 9.08 0.59 6.56
CA GLN A 73 8.12 -0.37 7.12
C GLN A 73 8.49 -0.77 8.54
N SER A 74 7.50 -0.77 9.43
CA SER A 74 7.64 -1.12 10.84
C SER A 74 6.47 -2.00 11.32
N GLN A 75 5.33 -1.39 11.66
CA GLN A 75 4.16 -2.12 12.18
C GLN A 75 3.38 -2.85 11.07
N TYR A 76 3.39 -2.30 9.88
CA TYR A 76 2.80 -2.87 8.67
C TYR A 76 3.92 -3.14 7.68
N THR A 77 4.00 -4.37 7.22
CA THR A 77 5.13 -4.85 6.42
C THR A 77 4.63 -5.57 5.19
N SER A 78 5.45 -5.55 4.15
CA SER A 78 5.20 -6.30 2.93
C SER A 78 5.14 -7.80 3.17
N GLN A 79 4.34 -8.49 2.38
CA GLN A 79 4.38 -9.93 2.27
C GLN A 79 5.45 -10.36 1.25
N GLY A 80 6.04 -11.51 1.50
CA GLY A 80 7.05 -12.09 0.63
C GLY A 80 7.32 -13.55 0.99
N ILE A 81 8.41 -14.09 0.49
CA ILE A 81 8.81 -15.48 0.66
C ILE A 81 9.11 -15.76 2.13
N ASN A 82 8.50 -16.79 2.71
CA ASN A 82 8.88 -17.27 4.03
C ASN A 82 10.16 -18.10 3.92
N PRO A 83 11.27 -17.69 4.56
CA PRO A 83 12.53 -18.44 4.49
C PRO A 83 12.44 -19.87 5.04
N ASP A 84 11.58 -20.07 6.07
CA ASP A 84 11.39 -21.38 6.72
C ASP A 84 10.46 -22.31 5.94
N LYS A 85 9.58 -21.71 5.14
CA LYS A 85 8.55 -22.39 4.33
C LYS A 85 8.38 -21.67 2.98
N PRO A 86 9.24 -21.92 1.99
CA PRO A 86 9.31 -21.13 0.76
C PRO A 86 8.02 -21.08 -0.08
N LYS A 87 7.08 -21.98 0.16
CA LYS A 87 5.76 -21.98 -0.49
C LYS A 87 4.71 -21.09 0.20
N GLU A 88 5.00 -20.59 1.40
CA GLU A 88 4.10 -19.76 2.18
C GLU A 88 4.51 -18.28 2.13
N SER A 89 3.51 -17.39 2.23
CA SER A 89 3.76 -15.97 2.42
C SER A 89 4.04 -15.63 3.88
N LYS A 90 4.98 -14.72 4.11
CA LYS A 90 5.28 -14.16 5.44
C LYS A 90 5.31 -12.64 5.36
N LYS A 91 4.79 -11.97 6.39
CA LYS A 91 4.95 -10.52 6.56
C LYS A 91 6.30 -10.25 7.24
N SER A 92 7.15 -9.42 6.62
CA SER A 92 8.45 -9.07 7.19
C SER A 92 8.95 -7.71 6.71
N HIS A 93 9.56 -6.94 7.61
CA HIS A 93 10.31 -5.74 7.26
C HIS A 93 11.67 -6.04 6.61
N GLU A 94 12.13 -7.29 6.70
CA GLU A 94 13.42 -7.71 6.15
C GLU A 94 13.50 -7.50 4.63
N TYR A 95 12.38 -7.63 3.90
CA TYR A 95 12.38 -7.46 2.45
C TYR A 95 12.72 -6.03 2.03
N LEU A 96 12.23 -5.03 2.75
CA LEU A 96 12.59 -3.62 2.56
C LEU A 96 14.01 -3.36 3.05
N LYS A 97 14.36 -3.86 4.23
CA LYS A 97 15.68 -3.75 4.85
C LYS A 97 16.78 -4.32 3.95
N ASN A 98 16.59 -5.54 3.41
CA ASN A 98 17.53 -6.15 2.47
C ASN A 98 17.70 -5.32 1.19
N GLY A 99 16.65 -4.58 0.80
CA GLY A 99 16.64 -3.68 -0.33
C GLY A 99 17.38 -2.37 -0.09
N CYS A 100 17.44 -1.88 1.16
CA CYS A 100 18.01 -0.59 1.58
C CYS A 100 17.42 0.63 0.85
N ILE A 101 16.23 0.50 0.26
CA ILE A 101 15.53 1.58 -0.43
C ILE A 101 14.22 1.81 0.33
N PRO A 102 13.97 2.98 0.93
CA PRO A 102 12.69 3.29 1.54
C PRO A 102 11.58 3.33 0.47
N GLU A 103 10.33 3.18 0.88
CA GLU A 103 9.21 3.52 0.01
C GLU A 103 9.24 5.01 -0.27
N ILE A 104 9.05 5.39 -1.53
CA ILE A 104 9.05 6.79 -1.95
C ILE A 104 7.64 7.15 -2.42
N TYR A 105 7.09 8.19 -1.83
CA TYR A 105 5.80 8.74 -2.22
C TYR A 105 5.94 10.16 -2.72
N VAL A 106 5.24 10.49 -3.79
CA VAL A 106 5.06 11.85 -4.29
C VAL A 106 3.59 12.07 -4.58
N GLY A 107 3.02 13.17 -4.08
CA GLY A 107 1.62 13.52 -4.30
C GLY A 107 1.40 15.01 -4.49
N ALA A 108 0.28 15.35 -5.12
CA ALA A 108 -0.19 16.70 -5.34
C ALA A 108 -1.67 16.81 -5.01
N ASP A 109 -2.02 17.81 -4.19
CA ASP A 109 -3.39 18.09 -3.76
C ASP A 109 -3.82 19.49 -4.16
N TYR A 110 -5.10 19.64 -4.49
CA TYR A 110 -5.79 20.90 -4.61
C TYR A 110 -6.85 21.04 -3.51
N LYS A 111 -6.84 22.17 -2.78
CA LYS A 111 -7.76 22.43 -1.66
C LYS A 111 -8.42 23.79 -1.84
N LYS A 112 -9.74 23.82 -1.98
CA LYS A 112 -10.51 25.07 -2.08
C LYS A 112 -11.99 24.84 -1.75
N ASP A 113 -12.58 25.75 -0.96
CA ASP A 113 -14.03 25.82 -0.71
C ASP A 113 -14.69 24.49 -0.31
N GLY A 114 -14.03 23.74 0.58
CA GLY A 114 -14.49 22.42 1.04
C GLY A 114 -14.12 21.24 0.13
N LEU A 115 -13.61 21.51 -1.08
CA LEU A 115 -13.06 20.50 -1.97
C LEU A 115 -11.58 20.25 -1.63
N LEU A 116 -11.22 18.99 -1.53
CA LEU A 116 -9.85 18.47 -1.60
C LEU A 116 -9.85 17.41 -2.70
N ALA A 117 -8.95 17.53 -3.66
CA ALA A 117 -8.73 16.51 -4.69
C ALA A 117 -7.24 16.39 -4.97
N GLY A 118 -6.76 15.19 -5.20
CA GLY A 118 -5.35 14.95 -5.40
C GLY A 118 -5.03 13.63 -6.06
N VAL A 119 -3.75 13.48 -6.38
CA VAL A 119 -3.15 12.27 -6.95
C VAL A 119 -1.82 11.98 -6.27
N GLY A 120 -1.43 10.72 -6.28
CA GLY A 120 -0.15 10.29 -5.73
C GLY A 120 0.43 9.10 -6.45
N ILE A 121 1.73 8.95 -6.34
CA ILE A 121 2.52 7.84 -6.88
C ILE A 121 3.41 7.32 -5.74
N GLU A 122 3.45 6.01 -5.59
CA GLU A 122 4.35 5.32 -4.67
C GLU A 122 5.27 4.37 -5.43
N LEU A 123 6.54 4.39 -5.07
CA LEU A 123 7.55 3.42 -5.51
C LEU A 123 7.93 2.55 -4.32
N LEU A 124 7.79 1.23 -4.49
CA LEU A 124 8.21 0.21 -3.54
C LEU A 124 9.27 -0.69 -4.18
N SER A 125 10.42 -0.89 -3.51
CA SER A 125 11.47 -1.81 -3.97
C SER A 125 11.84 -2.78 -2.86
N LEU A 126 11.51 -4.05 -3.05
CA LEU A 126 11.78 -5.12 -2.10
C LEU A 126 12.89 -6.04 -2.60
N LYS A 127 13.67 -6.58 -1.68
CA LYS A 127 14.61 -7.69 -1.92
C LYS A 127 14.16 -8.90 -1.09
N PRO A 128 13.38 -9.83 -1.69
CA PRO A 128 12.74 -10.92 -0.96
C PRO A 128 13.72 -11.90 -0.30
N ARG A 129 14.89 -12.11 -0.94
CA ARG A 129 15.94 -13.02 -0.46
C ARG A 129 17.32 -12.39 -0.64
N ILE A 130 18.29 -12.86 0.12
CA ILE A 130 19.71 -12.46 0.00
C ILE A 130 20.60 -13.61 -0.48
N HIS A 131 20.11 -14.86 -0.38
CA HIS A 131 20.75 -16.06 -0.85
C HIS A 131 19.76 -16.97 -1.56
N ALA A 132 20.27 -17.79 -2.48
CA ALA A 132 19.57 -18.91 -3.11
C ALA A 132 20.47 -20.15 -3.11
N TRP A 133 19.85 -21.31 -3.29
CA TRP A 133 20.56 -22.58 -3.43
C TRP A 133 20.47 -23.03 -4.88
N GLY A 134 21.63 -23.27 -5.49
CA GLY A 134 21.69 -23.83 -6.84
C GLY A 134 21.45 -25.34 -6.87
N ALA A 135 21.28 -25.88 -8.08
CA ALA A 135 21.02 -27.30 -8.29
C ALA A 135 22.15 -28.23 -7.77
N ASN A 136 23.37 -27.71 -7.69
CA ASN A 136 24.56 -28.43 -7.14
C ASN A 136 24.64 -28.42 -5.61
N GLY A 137 23.68 -27.75 -4.92
CA GLY A 137 23.67 -27.59 -3.47
C GLY A 137 24.52 -26.43 -2.94
N ASP A 138 25.13 -25.65 -3.81
CA ASP A 138 25.91 -24.47 -3.40
C ASP A 138 25.00 -23.28 -3.10
N GLN A 139 25.40 -22.47 -2.12
CA GLN A 139 24.72 -21.24 -1.77
C GLN A 139 25.27 -20.05 -2.55
N TYR A 140 24.40 -19.36 -3.26
CA TYR A 140 24.73 -18.17 -4.04
C TYR A 140 24.16 -16.91 -3.37
N LYS A 141 24.96 -15.83 -3.34
CA LYS A 141 24.48 -14.50 -3.02
C LYS A 141 23.75 -13.95 -4.24
N ILE A 142 22.51 -13.53 -4.04
CA ILE A 142 21.63 -13.04 -5.12
C ILE A 142 21.25 -11.58 -4.92
N ASN A 143 20.85 -10.93 -6.02
CA ASN A 143 20.48 -9.52 -6.04
C ASN A 143 19.08 -9.26 -6.61
N GLU A 144 18.23 -10.28 -6.66
CA GLU A 144 16.85 -10.14 -7.15
C GLU A 144 16.07 -9.09 -6.36
N ARG A 145 15.31 -8.31 -7.12
CA ARG A 145 14.42 -7.29 -6.58
C ARG A 145 13.07 -7.33 -7.26
N ILE A 146 12.06 -6.90 -6.53
CA ILE A 146 10.80 -6.48 -7.13
C ILE A 146 10.61 -5.00 -6.85
N THR A 147 10.53 -4.22 -7.92
CA THR A 147 10.27 -2.78 -7.86
C THR A 147 8.95 -2.49 -8.54
N THR A 148 8.06 -1.80 -7.85
CA THR A 148 6.69 -1.56 -8.27
C THR A 148 6.32 -0.09 -8.14
N LEU A 149 5.43 0.37 -9.03
CA LEU A 149 4.78 1.67 -8.95
C LEU A 149 3.29 1.45 -8.69
N SER A 150 2.76 2.24 -7.77
CA SER A 150 1.32 2.30 -7.48
C SER A 150 0.85 3.74 -7.61
N TYR A 151 -0.38 3.91 -8.07
CA TYR A 151 -0.98 5.21 -8.34
C TYR A 151 -2.24 5.35 -7.51
N GLU A 152 -2.51 6.54 -7.03
CA GLU A 152 -3.76 6.85 -6.35
C GLU A 152 -4.35 8.17 -6.85
N ALA A 153 -5.69 8.25 -6.82
CA ALA A 153 -6.43 9.48 -6.99
C ALA A 153 -7.51 9.55 -5.90
N HIS A 154 -7.71 10.73 -5.33
CA HIS A 154 -8.67 10.92 -4.27
C HIS A 154 -9.39 12.26 -4.37
N ALA A 155 -10.61 12.29 -3.84
CA ALA A 155 -11.36 13.51 -3.70
C ALA A 155 -12.24 13.47 -2.44
N LYS A 156 -12.40 14.63 -1.81
CA LYS A 156 -13.31 14.86 -0.68
C LYS A 156 -13.98 16.22 -0.84
N TYR A 157 -15.28 16.24 -0.68
CA TYR A 157 -16.05 17.46 -0.66
C TYR A 157 -16.89 17.55 0.62
N THR A 158 -16.72 18.64 1.34
CA THR A 158 -17.47 18.92 2.57
C THR A 158 -18.14 20.27 2.45
N HIS A 159 -19.46 20.29 2.40
CA HIS A 159 -20.24 21.53 2.33
C HIS A 159 -21.55 21.40 3.10
N LYS A 160 -21.80 22.32 4.03
CA LYS A 160 -22.99 22.34 4.90
C LYS A 160 -23.18 21.03 5.66
N ALA A 161 -24.10 20.17 5.21
CA ALA A 161 -24.42 18.88 5.80
C ALA A 161 -23.89 17.69 4.99
N TRP A 162 -23.25 17.95 3.86
CA TRP A 162 -22.73 16.91 2.96
C TRP A 162 -21.27 16.61 3.23
N PHE A 163 -20.95 15.34 3.30
CA PHE A 163 -19.60 14.79 3.19
C PHE A 163 -19.62 13.75 2.06
N ILE A 164 -18.80 13.97 1.05
CA ILE A 164 -18.64 13.04 -0.08
C ILE A 164 -17.15 12.78 -0.22
N ALA A 165 -16.73 11.53 -0.19
CA ALA A 165 -15.33 11.17 -0.36
C ALA A 165 -15.19 9.92 -1.23
N ALA A 166 -14.16 9.91 -2.05
CA ALA A 166 -13.82 8.79 -2.92
C ALA A 166 -12.30 8.68 -3.07
N LYS A 167 -11.83 7.47 -3.27
CA LYS A 167 -10.45 7.18 -3.63
C LYS A 167 -10.40 6.00 -4.58
N SER A 168 -9.46 6.04 -5.51
CA SER A 168 -9.11 4.93 -6.40
C SER A 168 -7.62 4.68 -6.34
N VAL A 169 -7.22 3.43 -6.29
CA VAL A 169 -5.84 2.98 -6.25
C VAL A 169 -5.62 1.94 -7.34
N LEU A 170 -4.65 2.18 -8.21
CA LEU A 170 -4.09 1.18 -9.10
C LEU A 170 -2.80 0.68 -8.44
N GLY A 171 -2.90 -0.40 -7.70
CA GLY A 171 -1.85 -0.92 -6.84
C GLY A 171 -1.04 -2.03 -7.50
N SER A 172 0.23 -2.09 -7.13
CA SER A 172 1.15 -3.18 -7.46
C SER A 172 1.90 -3.54 -6.18
N ASN A 173 1.56 -4.69 -5.58
CA ASN A 173 2.21 -5.20 -4.37
C ASN A 173 2.11 -4.27 -3.14
N LEU A 174 0.91 -3.73 -2.84
CA LEU A 174 0.67 -2.84 -1.68
C LEU A 174 0.29 -3.59 -0.39
N THR A 175 0.86 -4.75 -0.14
CA THR A 175 0.50 -5.57 1.02
C THR A 175 0.85 -4.93 2.37
N GLN A 176 1.85 -4.04 2.42
CA GLN A 176 2.19 -3.23 3.60
C GLN A 176 1.15 -2.15 3.91
N ALA A 177 0.38 -1.73 2.91
CA ALA A 177 -0.71 -0.78 3.09
C ALA A 177 -2.09 -1.47 3.28
N SER A 178 -2.09 -2.74 3.72
CA SER A 178 -3.30 -3.57 3.86
C SER A 178 -4.10 -3.73 2.56
N GLY A 179 -3.46 -3.49 1.43
CA GLY A 179 -4.02 -3.68 0.10
C GLY A 179 -3.98 -5.15 -0.35
N LEU A 180 -4.70 -5.44 -1.42
CA LEU A 180 -4.64 -6.71 -2.14
C LEU A 180 -3.41 -6.76 -3.05
N GLY A 181 -3.14 -7.95 -3.62
CA GLY A 181 -2.02 -8.19 -4.51
C GLY A 181 -0.81 -8.78 -3.81
N GLY A 182 0.35 -8.57 -4.40
CA GLY A 182 1.60 -9.18 -4.01
C GLY A 182 2.50 -9.37 -5.24
N PHE A 183 3.19 -10.50 -5.31
CA PHE A 183 4.02 -10.85 -6.46
C PHE A 183 4.12 -12.37 -6.63
N GLY A 184 4.48 -12.81 -7.84
CA GLY A 184 4.79 -14.18 -8.15
C GLY A 184 6.17 -14.35 -8.78
N ILE A 185 6.64 -15.58 -8.84
CA ILE A 185 7.89 -15.95 -9.51
C ILE A 185 7.58 -16.07 -11.00
N LYS A 186 8.37 -15.40 -11.86
CA LYS A 186 8.24 -15.51 -13.31
C LYS A 186 9.32 -16.38 -13.97
N SER A 187 10.46 -16.53 -13.33
CA SER A 187 11.52 -17.45 -13.78
C SER A 187 12.46 -17.78 -12.64
N VAL A 188 13.14 -18.92 -12.75
CA VAL A 188 14.17 -19.38 -11.84
C VAL A 188 15.41 -19.71 -12.67
N ASP A 189 16.58 -19.24 -12.28
CA ASP A 189 17.85 -19.68 -12.83
C ASP A 189 18.21 -21.02 -12.22
N GLU A 190 18.35 -22.06 -13.01
CA GLU A 190 18.59 -23.43 -12.52
C GLU A 190 19.96 -23.61 -11.86
N HIS A 191 20.96 -22.84 -12.29
CA HIS A 191 22.32 -22.96 -11.75
C HIS A 191 22.43 -22.31 -10.38
N THR A 192 21.92 -21.07 -10.23
CA THR A 192 22.06 -20.27 -9.01
C THR A 192 20.84 -20.32 -8.09
N GLY A 193 19.67 -20.75 -8.59
CA GLY A 193 18.40 -20.67 -7.90
C GLY A 193 17.86 -19.21 -7.77
N GLU A 194 18.47 -18.25 -8.49
CA GLU A 194 18.00 -16.87 -8.50
C GLU A 194 16.64 -16.76 -9.18
N GLN A 195 15.72 -15.98 -8.58
CA GLN A 195 14.34 -15.83 -9.07
C GLN A 195 14.15 -14.45 -9.66
N LYS A 196 13.32 -14.35 -10.71
CA LYS A 196 12.76 -13.08 -11.16
C LYS A 196 11.30 -13.02 -10.78
N TYR A 197 10.81 -11.83 -10.44
CA TYR A 197 9.47 -11.62 -9.94
C TYR A 197 8.62 -10.78 -10.89
N THR A 198 7.31 -10.98 -10.83
CA THR A 198 6.30 -10.13 -11.46
C THR A 198 5.24 -9.72 -10.44
N PRO A 199 4.86 -8.44 -10.35
CA PRO A 199 3.86 -7.99 -9.40
C PRO A 199 2.47 -8.44 -9.82
N ILE A 200 1.64 -8.77 -8.82
CA ILE A 200 0.19 -8.93 -8.98
C ILE A 200 -0.41 -7.53 -8.81
N ARG A 201 -1.04 -7.03 -9.87
CA ARG A 201 -1.69 -5.72 -9.89
C ARG A 201 -3.15 -5.85 -9.48
N PHE A 202 -3.67 -4.81 -8.86
CA PHE A 202 -5.08 -4.69 -8.52
C PHE A 202 -5.56 -3.26 -8.70
N SER A 203 -6.86 -3.13 -8.96
CA SER A 203 -7.57 -1.86 -8.88
C SER A 203 -8.46 -1.89 -7.65
N SER A 204 -8.46 -0.82 -6.87
CA SER A 204 -9.31 -0.69 -5.69
C SER A 204 -9.91 0.71 -5.65
N SER A 205 -11.23 0.80 -5.47
CA SER A 205 -11.95 2.07 -5.44
C SER A 205 -13.04 2.04 -4.37
N TRP A 206 -13.30 3.19 -3.75
CA TRP A 206 -14.42 3.34 -2.85
C TRP A 206 -15.07 4.72 -2.96
N LEU A 207 -16.34 4.75 -2.62
CA LEU A 207 -17.16 5.96 -2.48
C LEU A 207 -17.86 5.93 -1.13
N ASN A 208 -17.85 7.05 -0.42
CA ASN A 208 -18.58 7.26 0.82
C ASN A 208 -19.34 8.59 0.76
N VAL A 209 -20.62 8.54 1.02
CA VAL A 209 -21.50 9.71 1.08
C VAL A 209 -22.18 9.73 2.43
N VAL A 210 -22.06 10.83 3.15
CA VAL A 210 -22.73 11.06 4.43
C VAL A 210 -23.49 12.38 4.37
N TYR A 211 -24.73 12.40 4.85
CA TYR A 211 -25.55 13.59 4.88
C TYR A 211 -26.14 13.81 6.28
N GLY A 212 -26.10 15.01 6.76
CA GLY A 212 -26.75 15.41 8.00
C GLY A 212 -25.81 16.08 9.01
N LYS A 213 -26.41 16.64 10.08
CA LYS A 213 -25.67 17.28 11.18
C LYS A 213 -25.78 16.48 12.48
N LYS A 214 -26.99 16.24 12.96
CA LYS A 214 -27.27 15.48 14.20
C LYS A 214 -27.43 13.99 13.88
N TRP A 215 -28.27 13.68 12.94
CA TRP A 215 -28.41 12.35 12.34
C TRP A 215 -27.61 12.33 11.04
N LYS A 216 -26.76 11.33 10.85
CA LYS A 216 -25.79 11.27 9.76
C LYS A 216 -25.89 9.96 8.98
N PRO A 217 -27.01 9.70 8.28
CA PRO A 217 -27.07 8.57 7.39
C PRO A 217 -25.93 8.64 6.38
N GLY A 218 -25.26 7.51 6.23
CA GLY A 218 -24.13 7.35 5.35
C GLY A 218 -24.20 6.06 4.56
N ILE A 219 -23.68 6.09 3.36
CA ILE A 219 -23.49 4.92 2.50
C ILE A 219 -22.03 4.79 2.13
N PHE A 220 -21.57 3.54 2.03
CA PHE A 220 -20.23 3.20 1.55
C PHE A 220 -20.34 2.10 0.50
N VAL A 221 -19.58 2.25 -0.58
CA VAL A 221 -19.39 1.21 -1.59
C VAL A 221 -17.91 1.10 -1.88
N GLY A 222 -17.38 -0.12 -1.80
CA GLY A 222 -16.01 -0.46 -2.15
C GLY A 222 -15.99 -1.55 -3.21
N TYR A 223 -15.09 -1.42 -4.18
CA TYR A 223 -14.83 -2.38 -5.23
C TYR A 223 -13.34 -2.57 -5.42
N ALA A 224 -12.90 -3.81 -5.48
CA ALA A 224 -11.52 -4.15 -5.84
C ALA A 224 -11.50 -5.30 -6.84
N LYS A 225 -10.58 -5.24 -7.79
CA LYS A 225 -10.37 -6.27 -8.82
C LYS A 225 -8.90 -6.62 -8.94
N ASN A 226 -8.61 -7.92 -8.97
CA ASN A 226 -7.30 -8.45 -9.33
C ASN A 226 -7.12 -8.30 -10.85
N LEU A 227 -6.04 -7.67 -11.26
CA LEU A 227 -5.68 -7.45 -12.65
C LEU A 227 -4.61 -8.44 -13.14
N GLY A 228 -4.22 -9.38 -12.28
CA GLY A 228 -3.21 -10.38 -12.57
C GLY A 228 -1.79 -9.82 -12.68
N THR A 229 -0.94 -10.58 -13.34
CA THR A 229 0.47 -10.27 -13.59
C THR A 229 0.69 -9.89 -15.06
N SER A 230 1.74 -9.10 -15.33
CA SER A 230 2.12 -8.78 -16.72
C SER A 230 2.86 -9.90 -17.42
N ASP A 231 3.61 -10.69 -16.64
CA ASP A 231 4.39 -11.82 -17.14
C ASP A 231 3.71 -13.13 -16.73
N ALA A 232 3.93 -14.20 -17.50
CA ALA A 232 3.53 -15.55 -17.10
C ALA A 232 4.23 -15.94 -15.78
N LEU A 233 3.53 -16.68 -14.95
CA LEU A 233 4.09 -17.21 -13.71
C LEU A 233 4.85 -18.52 -14.02
N TYR A 234 5.96 -18.71 -13.32
CA TYR A 234 6.75 -19.94 -13.40
C TYR A 234 6.02 -21.06 -12.67
N ALA A 235 5.67 -22.11 -13.40
CA ALA A 235 5.01 -23.31 -12.91
C ALA A 235 5.66 -24.54 -13.57
N PRO A 236 6.78 -25.07 -13.03
CA PRO A 236 7.45 -26.21 -13.61
C PRO A 236 6.61 -27.48 -13.46
N ASP A 237 6.58 -28.29 -14.52
CA ASP A 237 6.04 -29.67 -14.53
C ASP A 237 4.63 -29.84 -13.91
N GLY A 238 3.71 -28.89 -14.20
CA GLY A 238 2.32 -28.97 -13.74
C GLY A 238 2.12 -28.64 -12.25
N THR A 239 3.13 -28.07 -11.61
CA THR A 239 2.96 -27.55 -10.24
C THR A 239 2.25 -26.20 -10.27
N ASP A 240 1.59 -25.86 -9.14
CA ASP A 240 1.00 -24.53 -9.00
C ASP A 240 2.05 -23.43 -8.97
N ALA A 241 1.78 -22.33 -9.66
CA ALA A 241 2.64 -21.16 -9.64
C ALA A 241 2.71 -20.56 -8.22
N GLN A 242 3.92 -20.20 -7.79
CA GLN A 242 4.13 -19.64 -6.45
C GLN A 242 3.89 -18.12 -6.46
N VAL A 243 2.95 -17.70 -5.63
CA VAL A 243 2.57 -16.32 -5.41
C VAL A 243 2.62 -15.96 -3.93
N TYR A 244 3.01 -14.72 -3.63
CA TYR A 244 3.18 -14.19 -2.28
C TYR A 244 2.41 -12.89 -2.15
N GLY A 245 1.40 -12.86 -1.27
CA GLY A 245 0.59 -11.66 -1.13
C GLY A 245 -0.69 -11.84 -0.34
N THR A 246 -1.59 -10.88 -0.48
CA THR A 246 -2.92 -10.87 0.15
C THR A 246 -3.99 -10.95 -0.93
N GLY A 247 -4.92 -11.91 -0.81
CA GLY A 247 -6.03 -12.06 -1.75
C GLY A 247 -5.57 -12.40 -3.18
N THR A 248 -4.46 -13.11 -3.32
CA THR A 248 -3.88 -13.49 -4.63
C THR A 248 -4.78 -14.43 -5.43
N ASN A 249 -5.72 -15.11 -4.75
CA ASN A 249 -6.74 -16.01 -5.32
C ASN A 249 -8.11 -15.33 -5.49
N LEU A 250 -8.25 -14.04 -5.17
CA LEU A 250 -9.50 -13.30 -5.39
C LEU A 250 -9.49 -12.71 -6.80
N ASP A 251 -10.59 -12.87 -7.53
CA ASP A 251 -10.82 -12.13 -8.77
C ASP A 251 -11.31 -10.72 -8.47
N GLN A 252 -12.33 -10.61 -7.63
CA GLN A 252 -12.93 -9.33 -7.25
C GLN A 252 -13.49 -9.36 -5.83
N LEU A 253 -13.63 -8.18 -5.25
CA LEU A 253 -14.23 -7.95 -3.94
C LEU A 253 -15.15 -6.74 -4.01
N VAL A 254 -16.39 -6.92 -3.57
CA VAL A 254 -17.40 -5.85 -3.45
C VAL A 254 -17.86 -5.76 -2.02
N THR A 255 -17.98 -4.54 -1.51
CA THR A 255 -18.60 -4.28 -0.20
C THR A 255 -19.49 -3.06 -0.31
N ALA A 256 -20.71 -3.16 0.23
CA ALA A 256 -21.61 -2.05 0.41
C ALA A 256 -22.11 -2.03 1.85
N GLY A 257 -22.29 -0.84 2.40
CA GLY A 257 -22.80 -0.62 3.75
C GLY A 257 -23.59 0.68 3.86
N ALA A 258 -24.53 0.69 4.79
CA ALA A 258 -25.26 1.87 5.19
C ALA A 258 -25.22 1.99 6.72
N GLU A 259 -25.03 3.18 7.22
CA GLU A 259 -24.89 3.48 8.65
C GLU A 259 -25.70 4.73 9.02
N LEU A 260 -26.08 4.86 10.29
CA LEU A 260 -26.82 6.01 10.83
C LEU A 260 -26.17 6.54 12.10
#